data_d2a610ad7d0cf927cacd9d06ea22a1d5
#
_entry.id   d2a610ad7d0cf927cacd9d06ea22a1d5
#
_cell.length_a   1.000
_cell.length_b   1.000
_cell.length_c   1.000
_cell.angle_alpha   90.00
_cell.angle_beta   90.00
_cell.angle_gamma   90.00
#
_symmetry.space_group_name_H-M   'P 1'
#
loop_
_entity.id
_entity.type
_entity.pdbx_description
1 polymer ?
#
loop_
_entity_poly.entity_id
_entity_poly.type
_entity_poly.pdbx_seq_one_letter_code
_entity_poly.pdbx_strand_id
1 'polypeptide(L)'
;MTMKQDLIKDIIQGMLPYLNNAQCEKLQEVLQYALIKYELTETEQQESNSEQNYVELFLSAKRIEGCSEKSLKYYKATIEMMIVTVGKNIKHIETEDIRRYLTEYQKNKKSSKVTIDNIRRILSSFFSWLEDEDYILKSPVRRIHKVKTVTNIKETYSDEALELMRDNCTELRDLAII
;
A
#
# COMPACT_ATOMS: atom_id res chain seq x y z
N MET A 1 4.22 -29.41 29.66
CA MET A 1 3.68 -29.31 28.30
C MET A 1 4.83 -28.83 27.42
N THR A 2 4.95 -29.30 26.20
CA THR A 2 6.03 -28.83 25.33
C THR A 2 5.58 -27.58 24.60
N MET A 3 6.46 -26.61 24.41
CA MET A 3 6.22 -25.35 23.70
C MET A 3 5.47 -25.55 22.36
N LYS A 4 5.71 -26.66 21.66
CA LYS A 4 4.98 -27.05 20.44
C LYS A 4 3.51 -27.32 20.69
N GLN A 5 3.17 -27.94 21.82
CA GLN A 5 1.78 -28.26 22.16
C GLN A 5 1.00 -26.99 22.54
N ASP A 6 1.65 -26.05 23.21
CA ASP A 6 1.06 -24.77 23.56
C ASP A 6 0.80 -23.93 22.30
N LEU A 7 1.77 -23.87 21.37
CA LEU A 7 1.59 -23.20 20.07
C LEU A 7 0.44 -23.80 19.24
N ILE A 8 0.36 -25.14 19.14
CA ILE A 8 -0.73 -25.82 18.42
C ILE A 8 -2.08 -25.46 19.02
N LYS A 9 -2.16 -25.45 20.38
CA LYS A 9 -3.38 -25.12 21.11
C LYS A 9 -3.83 -23.68 20.83
N ASP A 10 -2.90 -22.72 20.84
CA ASP A 10 -3.18 -21.31 20.58
C ASP A 10 -3.67 -21.09 19.13
N ILE A 11 -3.03 -21.75 18.17
CA ILE A 11 -3.48 -21.70 16.75
C ILE A 11 -4.91 -22.25 16.61
N ILE A 12 -5.19 -23.41 17.20
CA ILE A 12 -6.53 -24.03 17.14
C ILE A 12 -7.56 -23.12 17.83
N GLN A 13 -7.24 -22.57 18.99
CA GLN A 13 -8.13 -21.68 19.72
C GLN A 13 -8.44 -20.40 18.94
N GLY A 14 -7.47 -19.83 18.26
CA GLY A 14 -7.68 -18.68 17.36
C GLY A 14 -8.51 -19.00 16.13
N MET A 15 -8.49 -20.25 15.66
CA MET A 15 -9.23 -20.70 14.48
C MET A 15 -10.63 -21.24 14.77
N LEU A 16 -10.97 -21.50 16.05
CA LEU A 16 -12.28 -22.02 16.45
C LEU A 16 -13.49 -21.25 15.90
N PRO A 17 -13.48 -19.90 15.81
CA PRO A 17 -14.61 -19.17 15.25
C PRO A 17 -14.85 -19.41 13.75
N TYR A 18 -13.85 -19.95 13.04
CA TYR A 18 -13.84 -20.06 11.57
C TYR A 18 -13.90 -21.51 11.07
N LEU A 19 -13.66 -22.50 11.94
CA LEU A 19 -13.56 -23.91 11.57
C LEU A 19 -14.60 -24.76 12.33
N ASN A 20 -15.09 -25.81 11.69
CA ASN A 20 -15.88 -26.84 12.35
C ASN A 20 -14.95 -27.86 13.05
N ASN A 21 -15.52 -28.73 13.90
CA ASN A 21 -14.76 -29.70 14.69
C ASN A 21 -13.88 -30.61 13.84
N ALA A 22 -14.38 -31.13 12.71
CA ALA A 22 -13.63 -32.01 11.82
C ALA A 22 -12.44 -31.27 11.16
N GLN A 23 -12.61 -29.99 10.85
CA GLN A 23 -11.53 -29.15 10.31
C GLN A 23 -10.48 -28.81 11.37
N CYS A 24 -10.91 -28.59 12.62
CA CYS A 24 -9.99 -28.39 13.75
C CYS A 24 -9.13 -29.63 14.01
N GLU A 25 -9.73 -30.84 14.02
CA GLU A 25 -8.98 -32.10 14.16
C GLU A 25 -7.97 -32.26 13.04
N LYS A 26 -8.37 -32.00 11.80
CA LYS A 26 -7.46 -32.09 10.65
C LYS A 26 -6.33 -31.06 10.71
N LEU A 27 -6.62 -29.83 11.13
CA LEU A 27 -5.62 -28.80 11.36
C LEU A 27 -4.61 -29.23 12.43
N GLN A 28 -5.10 -29.81 13.53
CA GLN A 28 -4.25 -30.32 14.61
C GLN A 28 -3.28 -31.40 14.12
N GLU A 29 -3.77 -32.38 13.35
CA GLU A 29 -2.93 -33.42 12.75
C GLU A 29 -1.82 -32.84 11.86
N VAL A 30 -2.22 -31.90 10.98
CA VAL A 30 -1.27 -31.27 10.04
C VAL A 30 -0.21 -30.48 10.80
N LEU A 31 -0.60 -29.70 11.82
CA LEU A 31 0.34 -28.92 12.62
C LEU A 31 1.30 -29.82 13.42
N GLN A 32 0.80 -30.90 14.03
CA GLN A 32 1.63 -31.87 14.75
C GLN A 32 2.68 -32.47 13.81
N TYR A 33 2.27 -32.92 12.60
CA TYR A 33 3.19 -33.50 11.63
C TYR A 33 4.20 -32.49 11.09
N ALA A 34 3.76 -31.28 10.77
CA ALA A 34 4.62 -30.23 10.24
C ALA A 34 5.71 -29.80 11.26
N LEU A 35 5.33 -29.67 12.53
CA LEU A 35 6.22 -29.19 13.58
C LEU A 35 7.17 -30.26 14.17
N ILE A 36 7.08 -31.52 13.72
CA ILE A 36 8.00 -32.60 14.19
C ILE A 36 9.46 -32.23 13.88
N LYS A 37 9.72 -31.68 12.71
CA LYS A 37 11.07 -31.40 12.19
C LYS A 37 11.68 -30.07 12.68
N TYR A 38 10.94 -29.25 13.41
CA TYR A 38 11.38 -27.92 13.82
C TYR A 38 11.59 -27.87 15.34
N GLU A 39 12.66 -27.24 15.77
CA GLU A 39 12.83 -26.81 17.17
C GLU A 39 12.28 -25.38 17.30
N LEU A 40 11.39 -25.17 18.29
CA LEU A 40 10.82 -23.86 18.58
C LEU A 40 11.61 -23.20 19.71
N THR A 41 12.06 -22.00 19.47
CA THR A 41 12.65 -21.10 20.47
C THR A 41 11.76 -19.88 20.64
N GLU A 42 11.51 -19.47 21.90
CA GLU A 42 10.85 -18.20 22.15
C GLU A 42 11.77 -17.07 21.72
N THR A 43 11.32 -16.30 20.73
CA THR A 43 11.96 -15.03 20.37
C THR A 43 11.06 -13.92 20.87
N GLU A 44 11.58 -13.07 21.76
CA GLU A 44 10.87 -11.84 22.12
C GLU A 44 10.63 -11.03 20.86
N GLN A 45 9.35 -10.93 20.48
CA GLN A 45 8.95 -10.19 19.30
C GLN A 45 9.20 -8.70 19.53
N GLN A 46 10.22 -8.17 18.90
CA GLN A 46 10.34 -6.73 18.64
C GLN A 46 9.43 -6.39 17.44
N GLU A 47 8.11 -6.36 17.66
CA GLU A 47 7.14 -6.04 16.61
C GLU A 47 7.25 -4.60 16.09
N SER A 48 7.90 -3.71 16.82
CA SER A 48 7.97 -2.28 16.47
C SER A 48 9.00 -1.90 15.39
N ASN A 49 9.97 -2.77 15.07
CA ASN A 49 11.00 -2.46 14.07
C ASN A 49 10.72 -3.01 12.67
N SER A 50 9.75 -3.91 12.50
CA SER A 50 9.49 -4.54 11.21
C SER A 50 8.72 -3.63 10.23
N GLU A 51 7.86 -2.75 10.72
CA GLU A 51 7.02 -1.90 9.85
C GLU A 51 7.82 -0.82 9.13
N GLN A 52 8.82 -0.22 9.80
CA GLN A 52 9.71 0.75 9.18
C GLN A 52 10.59 0.11 8.09
N ASN A 53 10.90 -1.17 8.23
CA ASN A 53 11.72 -1.88 7.27
C ASN A 53 11.01 -2.10 5.92
N TYR A 54 9.71 -2.41 5.89
CA TYR A 54 8.99 -2.64 4.62
C TYR A 54 8.92 -1.41 3.72
N VAL A 55 8.77 -0.22 4.30
CA VAL A 55 8.76 1.03 3.54
C VAL A 55 10.13 1.28 2.91
N GLU A 56 11.21 1.14 3.67
CA GLU A 56 12.58 1.34 3.16
C GLU A 56 12.97 0.29 2.11
N LEU A 57 12.58 -0.97 2.30
CA LEU A 57 12.80 -2.03 1.33
C LEU A 57 12.07 -1.73 0.01
N PHE A 58 10.81 -1.33 0.07
CA PHE A 58 10.05 -0.91 -1.11
C PHE A 58 10.70 0.27 -1.82
N LEU A 59 11.14 1.30 -1.09
CA LEU A 59 11.81 2.46 -1.67
C LEU A 59 13.14 2.08 -2.33
N SER A 60 13.88 1.15 -1.74
CA SER A 60 15.12 0.61 -2.32
C SER A 60 14.85 -0.13 -3.62
N ALA A 61 13.81 -0.96 -3.67
CA ALA A 61 13.39 -1.62 -4.90
C ALA A 61 13.00 -0.61 -5.98
N LYS A 62 12.18 0.42 -5.64
CA LYS A 62 11.80 1.48 -6.58
C LYS A 62 12.97 2.34 -7.04
N ARG A 63 14.01 2.52 -6.22
CA ARG A 63 15.24 3.21 -6.63
C ARG A 63 15.97 2.42 -7.71
N ILE A 64 16.08 1.09 -7.57
CA ILE A 64 16.70 0.20 -8.57
C ILE A 64 15.88 0.24 -9.87
N GLU A 65 14.54 0.33 -9.80
CA GLU A 65 13.67 0.50 -10.96
C GLU A 65 13.81 1.88 -11.67
N GLY A 66 14.64 2.79 -11.14
CA GLY A 66 14.91 4.09 -11.74
C GLY A 66 13.97 5.22 -11.31
N CYS A 67 13.22 5.07 -10.23
CA CYS A 67 12.40 6.14 -9.69
C CYS A 67 13.27 7.31 -9.19
N SER A 68 12.85 8.54 -9.49
CA SER A 68 13.54 9.75 -9.02
C SER A 68 13.44 9.91 -7.50
N GLU A 69 14.46 10.50 -6.87
CA GLU A 69 14.46 10.77 -5.42
C GLU A 69 13.26 11.64 -4.97
N LYS A 70 12.77 12.52 -5.84
CA LYS A 70 11.57 13.32 -5.58
C LYS A 70 10.31 12.44 -5.50
N SER A 71 10.19 11.45 -6.39
CA SER A 71 9.10 10.48 -6.37
C SER A 71 9.17 9.57 -5.16
N LEU A 72 10.37 9.11 -4.80
CA LEU A 72 10.58 8.26 -3.62
C LEU A 72 10.19 8.96 -2.32
N LYS A 73 10.56 10.25 -2.15
CA LYS A 73 10.13 11.06 -1.01
C LYS A 73 8.61 11.17 -0.92
N TYR A 74 7.94 11.35 -2.06
CA TYR A 74 6.48 11.43 -2.10
C TYR A 74 5.84 10.08 -1.77
N TYR A 75 6.38 8.96 -2.26
CA TYR A 75 5.93 7.62 -1.93
C TYR A 75 6.06 7.35 -0.43
N LYS A 76 7.24 7.62 0.13
CA LYS A 76 7.51 7.47 1.56
C LYS A 76 6.47 8.21 2.39
N ALA A 77 6.34 9.52 2.19
CA ALA A 77 5.41 10.35 2.94
C ALA A 77 3.94 9.88 2.84
N THR A 78 3.54 9.40 1.64
CA THR A 78 2.17 8.91 1.41
C THR A 78 1.90 7.60 2.15
N ILE A 79 2.85 6.67 2.13
CA ILE A 79 2.73 5.36 2.78
C ILE A 79 2.78 5.52 4.30
N GLU A 80 3.73 6.28 4.83
CA GLU A 80 3.86 6.55 6.27
C GLU A 80 2.60 7.24 6.84
N MET A 81 2.05 8.21 6.12
CA MET A 81 0.82 8.88 6.51
C MET A 81 -0.34 7.88 6.60
N MET A 82 -0.45 6.95 5.66
CA MET A 82 -1.48 5.91 5.70
C MET A 82 -1.27 4.98 6.90
N ILE A 83 -0.05 4.49 7.14
CA ILE A 83 0.27 3.60 8.27
C ILE A 83 -0.11 4.25 9.60
N VAL A 84 0.32 5.50 9.81
CA VAL A 84 0.01 6.26 11.04
C VAL A 84 -1.50 6.48 11.20
N THR A 85 -2.20 6.80 10.11
CA THR A 85 -3.65 7.08 10.19
C THR A 85 -4.48 5.82 10.43
N VAL A 86 -4.11 4.71 9.81
CA VAL A 86 -4.80 3.42 9.99
C VAL A 86 -4.48 2.81 11.34
N GLY A 87 -3.24 2.96 11.84
CA GLY A 87 -2.82 2.50 13.17
C GLY A 87 -2.86 0.97 13.35
N LYS A 88 -2.80 0.21 12.25
CA LYS A 88 -2.77 -1.26 12.24
C LYS A 88 -1.45 -1.75 11.68
N ASN A 89 -1.02 -2.95 12.10
CA ASN A 89 0.10 -3.63 11.47
C ASN A 89 -0.17 -3.81 9.96
N ILE A 90 0.82 -3.58 9.12
CA ILE A 90 0.72 -3.63 7.65
C ILE A 90 0.12 -4.95 7.17
N LYS A 91 0.44 -6.06 7.83
CA LYS A 91 -0.06 -7.39 7.50
C LYS A 91 -1.56 -7.57 7.79
N HIS A 92 -2.12 -6.74 8.66
CA HIS A 92 -3.52 -6.80 9.11
C HIS A 92 -4.38 -5.69 8.51
N ILE A 93 -3.84 -4.90 7.57
CA ILE A 93 -4.61 -3.86 6.87
C ILE A 93 -5.54 -4.51 5.86
N GLU A 94 -6.83 -4.23 5.98
CA GLU A 94 -7.87 -4.73 5.10
C GLU A 94 -8.30 -3.69 4.06
N THR A 95 -9.00 -4.16 3.03
CA THR A 95 -9.53 -3.27 1.97
C THR A 95 -10.40 -2.14 2.53
N GLU A 96 -11.17 -2.42 3.59
CA GLU A 96 -12.06 -1.43 4.20
C GLU A 96 -11.30 -0.34 4.96
N ASP A 97 -10.17 -0.67 5.57
CA ASP A 97 -9.30 0.32 6.22
C ASP A 97 -8.77 1.34 5.20
N ILE A 98 -8.34 0.85 4.03
CA ILE A 98 -7.85 1.72 2.95
C ILE A 98 -8.99 2.58 2.38
N ARG A 99 -10.20 2.04 2.20
CA ARG A 99 -11.36 2.82 1.75
C ARG A 99 -11.70 3.94 2.72
N ARG A 100 -11.73 3.63 4.01
CA ARG A 100 -11.96 4.61 5.07
C ARG A 100 -10.90 5.68 5.07
N TYR A 101 -9.62 5.32 5.03
CA TYR A 101 -8.50 6.24 4.94
C TYR A 101 -8.64 7.21 3.76
N LEU A 102 -8.89 6.71 2.54
CA LEU A 102 -9.04 7.55 1.35
C LEU A 102 -10.25 8.51 1.46
N THR A 103 -11.35 8.04 2.04
CA THR A 103 -12.56 8.83 2.24
C THR A 103 -12.32 9.95 3.26
N GLU A 104 -11.70 9.64 4.39
CA GLU A 104 -11.36 10.60 5.43
C GLU A 104 -10.32 11.61 4.96
N TYR A 105 -9.30 11.15 4.24
CA TYR A 105 -8.30 12.03 3.64
C TYR A 105 -8.94 13.04 2.69
N GLN A 106 -9.87 12.60 1.83
CA GLN A 106 -10.59 13.48 0.92
C GLN A 106 -11.41 14.54 1.67
N LYS A 107 -12.12 14.13 2.71
CA LYS A 107 -12.95 15.06 3.53
C LYS A 107 -12.10 16.08 4.27
N ASN A 108 -11.07 15.60 4.99
CA ASN A 108 -10.25 16.42 5.88
C ASN A 108 -9.36 17.42 5.13
N LYS A 109 -8.79 16.98 4.00
CA LYS A 109 -7.88 17.80 3.19
C LYS A 109 -8.59 18.52 2.03
N LYS A 110 -9.91 18.30 1.85
CA LYS A 110 -10.68 18.80 0.68
C LYS A 110 -9.97 18.50 -0.65
N SER A 111 -9.33 17.33 -0.72
CA SER A 111 -8.46 16.94 -1.83
C SER A 111 -9.27 16.60 -3.09
N SER A 112 -8.70 16.91 -4.25
CA SER A 112 -9.30 16.56 -5.54
C SER A 112 -9.36 15.03 -5.75
N LYS A 113 -10.29 14.59 -6.58
CA LYS A 113 -10.37 13.16 -6.99
C LYS A 113 -9.06 12.66 -7.63
N VAL A 114 -8.34 13.53 -8.33
CA VAL A 114 -7.04 13.23 -8.93
C VAL A 114 -6.00 12.92 -7.84
N THR A 115 -5.97 13.71 -6.77
CA THR A 115 -5.08 13.49 -5.62
C THR A 115 -5.38 12.16 -4.95
N ILE A 116 -6.66 11.83 -4.75
CA ILE A 116 -7.07 10.55 -4.15
C ILE A 116 -6.67 9.36 -5.04
N ASP A 117 -6.83 9.47 -6.38
CA ASP A 117 -6.37 8.41 -7.28
C ASP A 117 -4.85 8.25 -7.28
N ASN A 118 -4.09 9.33 -7.15
CA ASN A 118 -2.64 9.26 -7.03
C ASN A 118 -2.21 8.55 -5.73
N ILE A 119 -2.83 8.88 -4.59
CA ILE A 119 -2.59 8.19 -3.32
C ILE A 119 -2.94 6.70 -3.47
N ARG A 120 -4.12 6.37 -4.02
CA ARG A 120 -4.52 5.00 -4.28
C ARG A 120 -3.50 4.24 -5.13
N ARG A 121 -2.95 4.86 -6.18
CA ARG A 121 -1.93 4.25 -7.06
C ARG A 121 -0.64 3.96 -6.31
N ILE A 122 -0.18 4.86 -5.45
CA ILE A 122 1.02 4.65 -4.63
C ILE A 122 0.79 3.48 -3.66
N LEU A 123 -0.34 3.48 -2.95
CA LEU A 123 -0.70 2.39 -2.04
C LEU A 123 -0.86 1.06 -2.79
N SER A 124 -1.44 1.08 -4.00
CA SER A 124 -1.54 -0.12 -4.84
C SER A 124 -0.15 -0.66 -5.21
N SER A 125 0.78 0.22 -5.59
CA SER A 125 2.16 -0.18 -5.90
C SER A 125 2.87 -0.78 -4.68
N PHE A 126 2.71 -0.18 -3.50
CA PHE A 126 3.31 -0.68 -2.27
C PHE A 126 2.77 -2.04 -1.85
N PHE A 127 1.45 -2.19 -1.78
CA PHE A 127 0.83 -3.45 -1.37
C PHE A 127 0.96 -4.57 -2.42
N SER A 128 1.04 -4.23 -3.72
CA SER A 128 1.36 -5.23 -4.74
C SER A 128 2.79 -5.72 -4.61
N TRP A 129 3.73 -4.83 -4.34
CA TRP A 129 5.11 -5.23 -4.06
C TRP A 129 5.21 -6.12 -2.82
N LEU A 130 4.46 -5.82 -1.74
CA LEU A 130 4.42 -6.69 -0.55
C LEU A 130 3.82 -8.08 -0.85
N GLU A 131 2.83 -8.17 -1.77
CA GLU A 131 2.26 -9.43 -2.25
C GLU A 131 3.26 -10.19 -3.11
N ASP A 132 3.98 -9.52 -4.00
CA ASP A 132 4.98 -10.09 -4.91
C ASP A 132 6.21 -10.63 -4.15
N GLU A 133 6.57 -10.01 -3.01
CA GLU A 133 7.66 -10.45 -2.12
C GLU A 133 7.19 -11.40 -1.00
N ASP A 134 5.97 -11.92 -1.08
CA ASP A 134 5.39 -12.86 -0.11
C ASP A 134 5.29 -12.34 1.35
N TYR A 135 5.38 -11.01 1.57
CA TYR A 135 5.19 -10.42 2.90
C TYR A 135 3.72 -10.43 3.33
N ILE A 136 2.79 -10.39 2.37
CA ILE A 136 1.35 -10.51 2.56
C ILE A 136 0.76 -11.46 1.52
N LEU A 137 -0.30 -12.17 1.90
CA LEU A 137 -0.95 -13.13 1.01
C LEU A 137 -1.73 -12.46 -0.14
N LYS A 138 -2.24 -11.26 0.10
CA LYS A 138 -3.09 -10.55 -0.86
C LYS A 138 -3.13 -9.05 -0.59
N SER A 139 -2.93 -8.27 -1.65
CA SER A 139 -3.01 -6.81 -1.57
C SER A 139 -4.42 -6.31 -1.21
N PRO A 140 -4.58 -5.53 -0.12
CA PRO A 140 -5.87 -4.97 0.27
C PRO A 140 -6.38 -3.91 -0.72
N VAL A 141 -5.50 -3.34 -1.55
CA VAL A 141 -5.85 -2.30 -2.53
C VAL A 141 -6.39 -2.89 -3.83
N ARG A 142 -6.20 -4.18 -4.08
CA ARG A 142 -6.58 -4.86 -5.33
C ARG A 142 -8.06 -4.67 -5.72
N ARG A 143 -8.96 -4.55 -4.73
CA ARG A 143 -10.40 -4.34 -4.93
C ARG A 143 -10.81 -2.87 -4.98
N ILE A 144 -9.85 -1.94 -4.94
CA ILE A 144 -10.11 -0.50 -4.99
C ILE A 144 -9.80 0.00 -6.41
N HIS A 145 -10.85 0.20 -7.18
CA HIS A 145 -10.73 0.62 -8.57
C HIS A 145 -10.34 2.10 -8.69
N LYS A 146 -9.90 2.46 -9.90
CA LYS A 146 -9.56 3.85 -10.27
C LYS A 146 -10.71 4.80 -9.97
N VAL A 147 -10.40 5.92 -9.35
CA VAL A 147 -11.36 6.99 -9.10
C VAL A 147 -11.69 7.68 -10.44
N LYS A 148 -12.97 7.71 -10.81
CA LYS A 148 -13.42 8.41 -12.01
C LYS A 148 -13.25 9.92 -11.82
N THR A 149 -12.40 10.52 -12.63
CA THR A 149 -12.20 11.97 -12.71
C THR A 149 -12.85 12.52 -13.96
N VAL A 150 -13.47 13.69 -13.85
CA VAL A 150 -13.96 14.39 -15.02
C VAL A 150 -12.74 14.94 -15.77
N THR A 151 -12.63 14.64 -17.04
CA THR A 151 -11.64 15.28 -17.91
C THR A 151 -12.20 16.62 -18.34
N ASN A 152 -11.72 17.70 -17.71
CA ASN A 152 -12.04 19.03 -18.21
C ASN A 152 -11.21 19.27 -19.47
N ILE A 153 -11.90 19.47 -20.58
CA ILE A 153 -11.27 19.96 -21.80
C ILE A 153 -10.87 21.41 -21.50
N LYS A 154 -9.58 21.67 -21.50
CA LYS A 154 -9.08 23.03 -21.38
C LYS A 154 -9.41 23.76 -22.68
N GLU A 155 -9.88 24.98 -22.54
CA GLU A 155 -10.02 25.87 -23.69
C GLU A 155 -8.63 26.06 -24.31
N THR A 156 -8.54 25.91 -25.60
CA THR A 156 -7.34 26.20 -26.37
C THR A 156 -7.37 27.67 -26.78
N TYR A 157 -6.20 28.28 -26.90
CA TYR A 157 -6.11 29.62 -27.44
C TYR A 157 -6.61 29.62 -28.90
N SER A 158 -7.27 30.71 -29.31
CA SER A 158 -7.59 30.93 -30.70
C SER A 158 -6.30 31.21 -31.51
N ASP A 159 -6.37 31.02 -32.82
CA ASP A 159 -5.23 31.28 -33.70
C ASP A 159 -4.76 32.75 -33.62
N GLU A 160 -5.72 33.69 -33.51
CA GLU A 160 -5.40 35.13 -33.30
C GLU A 160 -4.70 35.36 -31.96
N ALA A 161 -5.11 34.67 -30.90
CA ALA A 161 -4.48 34.80 -29.60
C ALA A 161 -3.05 34.23 -29.60
N LEU A 162 -2.81 33.14 -30.35
CA LEU A 162 -1.47 32.56 -30.52
C LEU A 162 -0.56 33.47 -31.34
N GLU A 163 -1.06 34.12 -32.42
CA GLU A 163 -0.28 35.09 -33.17
C GLU A 163 0.07 36.30 -32.32
N LEU A 164 -0.91 36.84 -31.55
CA LEU A 164 -0.63 37.94 -30.64
C LEU A 164 0.41 37.59 -29.57
N MET A 165 0.40 36.38 -29.07
CA MET A 165 1.42 35.89 -28.14
C MET A 165 2.81 35.80 -28.80
N ARG A 166 2.89 35.33 -30.05
CA ARG A 166 4.14 35.26 -30.84
C ARG A 166 4.70 36.65 -31.11
N ASP A 167 3.86 37.59 -31.52
CA ASP A 167 4.28 38.95 -31.86
C ASP A 167 4.80 39.73 -30.63
N ASN A 168 4.28 39.43 -29.45
CA ASN A 168 4.70 40.06 -28.20
C ASN A 168 5.84 39.30 -27.48
N CYS A 169 6.32 38.18 -28.04
CA CYS A 169 7.35 37.38 -27.43
C CYS A 169 8.74 37.95 -27.75
N THR A 170 9.45 38.39 -26.73
CA THR A 170 10.80 38.99 -26.87
C THR A 170 11.93 37.97 -26.79
N GLU A 171 11.67 36.81 -26.16
CA GLU A 171 12.66 35.79 -25.91
C GLU A 171 12.54 34.63 -26.90
N LEU A 172 13.65 34.32 -27.58
CA LEU A 172 13.68 33.25 -28.60
C LEU A 172 13.28 31.88 -28.04
N ARG A 173 13.62 31.62 -26.76
CA ARG A 173 13.25 30.40 -26.05
C ARG A 173 11.74 30.30 -25.85
N ASP A 174 11.09 31.38 -25.50
CA ASP A 174 9.67 31.39 -25.20
C ASP A 174 8.84 31.34 -26.49
N LEU A 175 9.37 31.95 -27.56
CA LEU A 175 8.82 31.84 -28.93
C LEU A 175 8.82 30.39 -29.43
N ALA A 176 9.80 29.59 -29.05
CA ALA A 176 9.88 28.16 -29.43
C ALA A 176 8.86 27.27 -28.67
N ILE A 177 8.22 27.79 -27.63
CA ILE A 177 7.23 27.06 -26.81
C ILE A 177 5.80 27.37 -27.25
N ILE A 178 5.58 28.55 -27.86
CA ILE A 178 4.28 28.98 -28.38
C ILE A 178 4.05 28.40 -29.79
#